data_8df2f73e1d4d55a8965b0c32954fbc20
#
_entry.id   8df2f73e1d4d55a8965b0c32954fbc20
#
_cell.length_a   1.000
_cell.length_b   1.000
_cell.length_c   1.000
_cell.angle_alpha   90.00
_cell.angle_beta   90.00
_cell.angle_gamma   90.00
#
_symmetry.space_group_name_H-M   'P 1'
#
loop_
_entity.id
_entity.type
_entity.pdbx_description
1 polymer ?
#
loop_
_entity_poly.entity_id
_entity_poly.type
_entity_poly.pdbx_seq_one_letter_code
_entity_poly.pdbx_strand_id
1 'polypeptide(L)'
;MERLGVLMLSEQIKKSPLWTSINPVPAIYPWMYQDETCEVCVVGGGITGALCALQFAKAGMDTVLLAGGPIGHGGTARSAGILQADPEGGLRGLSRQIGVDQAVEVYRQSSQALQELQDIAAQGPYNCGFTQRDFLYFADTEERMEDIHEEYLLKKHNGFAVELIHPDRARERYSFDMEEGLLCRGEAATVDPYLLTHNAIMAAEKAGARIYENTTVEDISQENGKRSLLTSVCHTVKADTVVLAIGLDSCDFLKGIGSKRTCFSVVTEAGGDLSGWEDGCIIHHIGRPEITYSVTPQGRILASGLDTGLIDRNRRMAGLLPLDVLAEKKFAHLQEEIIGMFPGIRETQVEYAYTSDYLETEDGLPVIGTQEQYPGCYFAICPSQNGILFSQVAADLLVQMSRGDEPEIAKVYSPQR
;
A
#
# COMPACT_ATOMS: atom_id res chain seq x y z
N MET A 1 -29.75 -8.47 -31.20
CA MET A 1 -28.53 -7.63 -31.40
C MET A 1 -28.80 -6.29 -30.71
N GLU A 2 -28.75 -6.30 -29.42
CA GLU A 2 -28.78 -5.05 -28.62
C GLU A 2 -27.38 -4.46 -28.63
N ARG A 3 -27.33 -3.18 -28.95
CA ARG A 3 -26.06 -2.42 -28.94
C ARG A 3 -25.53 -2.44 -27.50
N LEU A 4 -24.39 -3.08 -27.29
CA LEU A 4 -23.53 -2.79 -26.15
C LEU A 4 -23.17 -1.29 -26.22
N GLY A 5 -23.96 -0.46 -25.54
CA GLY A 5 -23.59 0.90 -25.26
C GLY A 5 -22.37 0.83 -24.35
N VAL A 6 -21.20 1.18 -24.89
CA VAL A 6 -20.04 1.43 -24.02
C VAL A 6 -20.49 2.52 -23.06
N LEU A 7 -20.67 2.16 -21.79
CA LEU A 7 -20.89 3.16 -20.72
C LEU A 7 -19.64 4.06 -20.73
N MET A 8 -19.78 5.24 -21.27
CA MET A 8 -18.73 6.25 -21.15
C MET A 8 -18.86 6.90 -19.78
N LEU A 9 -17.75 6.95 -19.06
CA LEU A 9 -17.70 7.68 -17.80
C LEU A 9 -18.20 9.12 -18.00
N SER A 10 -18.91 9.66 -17.03
CA SER A 10 -19.34 11.06 -17.03
C SER A 10 -18.14 12.00 -17.22
N GLU A 11 -18.30 13.07 -18.02
CA GLU A 11 -17.29 14.12 -18.19
C GLU A 11 -16.94 14.83 -16.86
N GLN A 12 -17.71 14.63 -15.79
CA GLN A 12 -17.52 15.25 -14.48
C GLN A 12 -16.57 14.45 -13.56
N ILE A 13 -16.09 13.27 -13.97
CA ILE A 13 -15.21 12.43 -13.14
C ILE A 13 -13.85 13.09 -12.94
N LYS A 14 -13.44 13.22 -11.67
CA LYS A 14 -12.13 13.74 -11.28
C LYS A 14 -11.04 12.68 -11.49
N LYS A 15 -10.05 13.01 -12.29
CA LYS A 15 -8.90 12.13 -12.61
C LYS A 15 -7.73 12.29 -11.62
N SER A 16 -7.96 12.88 -10.48
CA SER A 16 -6.99 13.08 -9.40
C SER A 16 -7.16 12.02 -8.30
N PRO A 17 -6.09 11.70 -7.55
CA PRO A 17 -6.19 10.81 -6.40
C PRO A 17 -7.20 11.33 -5.37
N LEU A 18 -7.97 10.41 -4.76
CA LEU A 18 -9.01 10.74 -3.79
C LEU A 18 -8.43 11.56 -2.62
N TRP A 19 -7.43 11.03 -1.94
CA TRP A 19 -7.00 11.49 -0.62
C TRP A 19 -6.49 12.93 -0.61
N THR A 20 -5.71 13.32 -1.63
CA THR A 20 -5.23 14.70 -1.79
C THR A 20 -6.29 15.64 -2.36
N SER A 21 -7.39 15.10 -2.91
CA SER A 21 -8.48 15.91 -3.44
C SER A 21 -9.52 16.28 -2.37
N ILE A 22 -9.70 15.43 -1.36
CA ILE A 22 -10.67 15.64 -0.29
C ILE A 22 -10.08 16.30 0.96
N ASN A 23 -8.76 16.29 1.10
CA ASN A 23 -8.07 16.87 2.25
C ASN A 23 -7.30 18.14 1.86
N PRO A 24 -7.30 19.18 2.72
CA PRO A 24 -6.34 20.26 2.62
C PRO A 24 -4.93 19.71 2.90
N VAL A 25 -3.89 20.45 2.52
CA VAL A 25 -2.50 20.12 2.89
C VAL A 25 -2.35 20.22 4.41
N PRO A 26 -2.05 19.12 5.13
CA PRO A 26 -2.06 19.14 6.61
C PRO A 26 -0.93 19.96 7.21
N ALA A 27 0.28 19.83 6.64
CA ALA A 27 1.48 20.55 7.06
C ALA A 27 2.39 20.79 5.86
N ILE A 28 3.23 21.82 5.93
CA ILE A 28 4.25 22.15 4.95
C ILE A 28 5.58 22.19 5.67
N TYR A 29 6.58 21.51 5.13
CA TYR A 29 7.92 21.45 5.68
C TYR A 29 8.88 22.30 4.85
N PRO A 30 9.96 22.87 5.44
CA PRO A 30 10.92 23.65 4.71
C PRO A 30 11.69 22.76 3.70
N TRP A 31 12.21 23.34 2.63
CA TRP A 31 13.34 22.76 1.92
C TRP A 31 14.61 22.87 2.77
N MET A 32 15.58 22.01 2.51
CA MET A 32 16.87 22.05 3.20
C MET A 32 17.62 23.36 2.83
N TYR A 33 18.06 24.11 3.83
CA TYR A 33 18.64 25.45 3.66
C TYR A 33 20.06 25.57 4.23
N GLN A 34 20.62 24.47 4.75
CA GLN A 34 21.97 24.35 5.26
C GLN A 34 22.44 22.90 5.17
N ASP A 35 23.76 22.70 5.28
CA ASP A 35 24.30 21.34 5.39
C ASP A 35 23.90 20.70 6.72
N GLU A 36 23.62 19.38 6.69
CA GLU A 36 23.16 18.63 7.83
C GLU A 36 24.11 17.45 8.12
N THR A 37 24.10 17.03 9.37
CA THR A 37 24.73 15.78 9.82
C THR A 37 23.76 15.02 10.70
N CYS A 38 23.68 13.70 10.54
CA CYS A 38 22.79 12.83 11.30
C CYS A 38 23.37 11.42 11.43
N GLU A 39 22.75 10.60 12.27
CA GLU A 39 23.00 9.16 12.31
C GLU A 39 22.28 8.46 11.16
N VAL A 40 21.02 8.83 10.91
CA VAL A 40 20.18 8.21 9.88
C VAL A 40 19.58 9.27 8.96
N CYS A 41 19.79 9.13 7.66
CA CYS A 41 19.11 9.91 6.63
C CYS A 41 18.10 9.03 5.90
N VAL A 42 16.81 9.35 6.03
CA VAL A 42 15.72 8.68 5.31
C VAL A 42 15.42 9.44 4.04
N VAL A 43 15.48 8.79 2.89
CA VAL A 43 15.17 9.38 1.57
C VAL A 43 13.82 8.86 1.10
N GLY A 44 12.84 9.77 1.01
CA GLY A 44 11.49 9.51 0.55
C GLY A 44 10.42 10.01 1.54
N GLY A 45 9.49 10.84 1.05
CA GLY A 45 8.40 11.47 1.83
C GLY A 45 7.06 10.75 1.73
N GLY A 46 7.04 9.49 1.29
CA GLY A 46 5.84 8.62 1.34
C GLY A 46 5.65 7.97 2.70
N ILE A 47 4.62 7.11 2.81
CA ILE A 47 4.30 6.40 4.04
C ILE A 47 5.49 5.58 4.57
N THR A 48 6.24 4.91 3.68
CA THR A 48 7.41 4.10 4.06
C THR A 48 8.48 4.96 4.72
N GLY A 49 8.85 6.08 4.10
CA GLY A 49 9.84 6.98 4.68
C GLY A 49 9.38 7.64 5.97
N ALA A 50 8.10 7.99 6.06
CA ALA A 50 7.50 8.57 7.26
C ALA A 50 7.57 7.60 8.46
N LEU A 51 7.23 6.33 8.24
CA LEU A 51 7.30 5.30 9.29
C LEU A 51 8.76 4.97 9.67
N CYS A 52 9.67 4.87 8.69
CA CYS A 52 11.10 4.72 8.99
C CYS A 52 11.62 5.89 9.84
N ALA A 53 11.37 7.14 9.44
CA ALA A 53 11.81 8.30 10.20
C ALA A 53 11.23 8.31 11.63
N LEU A 54 9.97 7.91 11.78
CA LEU A 54 9.32 7.81 13.09
C LEU A 54 10.00 6.77 13.98
N GLN A 55 10.24 5.56 13.47
CA GLN A 55 10.81 4.49 14.27
C GLN A 55 12.27 4.75 14.63
N PHE A 56 13.09 5.28 13.71
CA PHE A 56 14.46 5.68 14.01
C PHE A 56 14.51 6.81 15.06
N ALA A 57 13.68 7.84 14.92
CA ALA A 57 13.62 8.92 15.91
C ALA A 57 13.12 8.44 17.28
N LYS A 58 12.09 7.58 17.34
CA LYS A 58 11.65 6.92 18.59
C LYS A 58 12.74 6.06 19.21
N ALA A 59 13.61 5.46 18.41
CA ALA A 59 14.76 4.69 18.88
C ALA A 59 15.89 5.58 19.44
N GLY A 60 15.73 6.91 19.41
CA GLY A 60 16.67 7.92 19.92
C GLY A 60 17.80 8.25 18.96
N MET A 61 17.70 7.83 17.68
CA MET A 61 18.71 8.11 16.67
C MET A 61 18.48 9.48 16.02
N ASP A 62 19.54 10.25 15.83
CA ASP A 62 19.48 11.55 15.14
C ASP A 62 19.08 11.34 13.67
N THR A 63 17.86 11.74 13.32
CA THR A 63 17.22 11.38 12.05
C THR A 63 16.88 12.60 11.21
N VAL A 64 17.23 12.55 9.92
CA VAL A 64 16.81 13.52 8.89
C VAL A 64 15.98 12.78 7.84
N LEU A 65 14.84 13.37 7.43
CA LEU A 65 14.07 12.89 6.29
C LEU A 65 14.14 13.91 5.16
N LEU A 66 14.47 13.43 3.95
CA LEU A 66 14.50 14.21 2.70
C LEU A 66 13.41 13.71 1.75
N ALA A 67 12.48 14.58 1.39
CA ALA A 67 11.46 14.31 0.39
C ALA A 67 11.69 15.15 -0.87
N GLY A 68 11.74 14.53 -2.04
CA GLY A 68 11.92 15.24 -3.33
C GLY A 68 10.73 16.10 -3.74
N GLY A 69 9.57 15.90 -3.12
CA GLY A 69 8.36 16.70 -3.31
C GLY A 69 7.57 16.79 -2.00
N PRO A 70 6.31 17.23 -2.04
CA PRO A 70 5.47 17.33 -0.86
C PRO A 70 5.23 15.95 -0.20
N ILE A 71 5.14 15.92 1.13
CA ILE A 71 4.88 14.71 1.92
C ILE A 71 3.58 14.03 1.48
N GLY A 72 3.62 12.69 1.31
CA GLY A 72 2.45 11.87 1.01
C GLY A 72 1.94 11.93 -0.43
N HIS A 73 2.52 12.75 -1.32
CA HIS A 73 2.01 12.96 -2.69
C HIS A 73 2.47 11.93 -3.73
N GLY A 74 3.32 10.98 -3.37
CA GLY A 74 3.75 9.89 -4.26
C GLY A 74 2.72 8.77 -4.41
N GLY A 75 3.18 7.51 -4.39
CA GLY A 75 2.33 6.31 -4.40
C GLY A 75 1.32 6.29 -3.27
N THR A 76 1.66 6.86 -2.11
CA THR A 76 0.78 6.98 -0.93
C THR A 76 -0.55 7.64 -1.24
N ALA A 77 -0.55 8.78 -1.94
CA ALA A 77 -1.79 9.48 -2.31
C ALA A 77 -2.69 8.68 -3.26
N ARG A 78 -2.15 7.70 -3.94
CA ARG A 78 -2.83 6.84 -4.93
C ARG A 78 -3.22 5.48 -4.39
N SER A 79 -2.87 5.18 -3.14
CA SER A 79 -3.22 3.93 -2.47
C SER A 79 -4.74 3.81 -2.31
N ALA A 80 -5.24 2.58 -2.32
CA ALA A 80 -6.64 2.28 -1.98
C ALA A 80 -6.96 2.54 -0.50
N GLY A 81 -5.96 2.76 0.35
CA GLY A 81 -6.16 2.97 1.79
C GLY A 81 -6.61 1.70 2.52
N ILE A 82 -6.30 0.55 1.94
CA ILE A 82 -6.58 -0.77 2.51
C ILE A 82 -5.33 -1.26 3.24
N LEU A 83 -5.53 -1.73 4.46
CA LEU A 83 -4.55 -2.45 5.26
C LEU A 83 -5.06 -3.88 5.43
N GLN A 84 -4.27 -4.87 5.04
CA GLN A 84 -4.62 -6.28 5.22
C GLN A 84 -3.41 -7.05 5.72
N ALA A 85 -3.59 -7.84 6.79
CA ALA A 85 -2.51 -8.66 7.33
C ALA A 85 -2.12 -9.81 6.40
N ASP A 86 -3.05 -10.22 5.55
CA ASP A 86 -2.87 -11.32 4.60
C ASP A 86 -1.88 -10.95 3.49
N PRO A 87 -0.83 -11.75 3.29
CA PRO A 87 0.09 -11.54 2.18
C PRO A 87 -0.60 -11.80 0.84
N GLU A 88 -0.05 -11.28 -0.23
CA GLU A 88 -0.53 -11.53 -1.58
C GLU A 88 -0.55 -13.03 -1.90
N GLY A 89 -1.64 -13.51 -2.46
CA GLY A 89 -1.86 -14.95 -2.70
C GLY A 89 -2.24 -15.77 -1.46
N GLY A 90 -2.45 -15.12 -0.30
CA GLY A 90 -2.84 -15.73 0.95
C GLY A 90 -1.70 -16.45 1.68
N LEU A 91 -2.00 -16.94 2.88
CA LEU A 91 -1.05 -17.73 3.66
C LEU A 91 -0.61 -19.01 2.93
N ARG A 92 -1.53 -19.64 2.20
CA ARG A 92 -1.25 -20.84 1.39
C ARG A 92 -0.27 -20.56 0.26
N GLY A 93 -0.51 -19.48 -0.50
CA GLY A 93 0.36 -19.08 -1.61
C GLY A 93 1.79 -18.83 -1.11
N LEU A 94 1.92 -18.05 -0.05
CA LEU A 94 3.20 -17.74 0.56
C LEU A 94 3.86 -19.00 1.17
N SER A 95 3.10 -19.88 1.83
CA SER A 95 3.63 -21.12 2.42
C SER A 95 4.26 -22.06 1.39
N ARG A 96 3.76 -22.05 0.16
CA ARG A 96 4.34 -22.84 -0.94
C ARG A 96 5.71 -22.31 -1.40
N GLN A 97 5.97 -21.02 -1.18
CA GLN A 97 7.21 -20.35 -1.60
C GLN A 97 8.30 -20.41 -0.52
N ILE A 98 7.94 -20.09 0.73
CA ILE A 98 8.92 -19.93 1.82
C ILE A 98 8.73 -20.92 2.99
N GLY A 99 7.74 -21.82 2.90
CA GLY A 99 7.40 -22.74 3.98
C GLY A 99 6.40 -22.16 4.99
N VAL A 100 5.66 -23.06 5.69
CA VAL A 100 4.54 -22.67 6.54
C VAL A 100 4.98 -21.78 7.70
N ASP A 101 6.06 -22.15 8.40
CA ASP A 101 6.49 -21.45 9.62
C ASP A 101 6.88 -19.99 9.31
N GLN A 102 7.61 -19.76 8.22
CA GLN A 102 8.00 -18.41 7.79
C GLN A 102 6.79 -17.61 7.28
N ALA A 103 5.88 -18.24 6.54
CA ALA A 103 4.67 -17.58 6.07
C ALA A 103 3.75 -17.14 7.23
N VAL A 104 3.62 -17.98 8.25
CA VAL A 104 2.87 -17.67 9.49
C VAL A 104 3.55 -16.51 10.24
N GLU A 105 4.86 -16.47 10.29
CA GLU A 105 5.59 -15.37 10.92
C GLU A 105 5.40 -14.05 10.16
N VAL A 106 5.47 -14.06 8.82
CA VAL A 106 5.15 -12.89 7.99
C VAL A 106 3.73 -12.38 8.28
N TYR A 107 2.76 -13.27 8.36
CA TYR A 107 1.37 -12.92 8.67
C TYR A 107 1.26 -12.27 10.06
N ARG A 108 1.92 -12.84 11.08
CA ARG A 108 1.93 -12.28 12.44
C ARG A 108 2.56 -10.89 12.51
N GLN A 109 3.66 -10.68 11.79
CA GLN A 109 4.27 -9.34 11.70
C GLN A 109 3.35 -8.33 11.03
N SER A 110 2.62 -8.73 9.99
CA SER A 110 1.62 -7.89 9.36
C SER A 110 0.46 -7.56 10.32
N SER A 111 -0.03 -8.53 11.11
CA SER A 111 -1.06 -8.29 12.12
C SER A 111 -0.56 -7.37 13.24
N GLN A 112 0.70 -7.48 13.67
CA GLN A 112 1.31 -6.57 14.63
C GLN A 112 1.43 -5.15 14.04
N ALA A 113 1.90 -5.02 12.81
CA ALA A 113 2.01 -3.74 12.11
C ALA A 113 0.64 -3.03 12.01
N LEU A 114 -0.45 -3.80 11.83
CA LEU A 114 -1.81 -3.26 11.81
C LEU A 114 -2.17 -2.57 13.14
N GLN A 115 -1.81 -3.18 14.28
CA GLN A 115 -2.03 -2.58 15.60
C GLN A 115 -1.18 -1.31 15.80
N GLU A 116 0.08 -1.32 15.40
CA GLU A 116 0.96 -0.18 15.52
C GLU A 116 0.50 1.00 14.65
N LEU A 117 -0.01 0.74 13.45
CA LEU A 117 -0.60 1.76 12.59
C LEU A 117 -1.90 2.33 13.18
N GLN A 118 -2.70 1.51 13.87
CA GLN A 118 -3.86 1.97 14.64
C GLN A 118 -3.45 2.96 15.73
N ASP A 119 -2.38 2.66 16.45
CA ASP A 119 -1.85 3.54 17.49
C ASP A 119 -1.35 4.88 16.92
N ILE A 120 -0.64 4.86 15.79
CA ILE A 120 -0.20 6.07 15.08
C ILE A 120 -1.41 6.90 14.64
N ALA A 121 -2.43 6.24 14.10
CA ALA A 121 -3.68 6.88 13.69
C ALA A 121 -4.41 7.54 14.87
N ALA A 122 -4.48 6.85 16.01
CA ALA A 122 -5.19 7.32 17.21
C ALA A 122 -4.46 8.46 17.93
N GLN A 123 -3.12 8.48 17.89
CA GLN A 123 -2.29 9.48 18.59
C GLN A 123 -2.00 10.71 17.74
N GLY A 124 -2.21 10.65 16.44
CA GLY A 124 -1.97 11.75 15.52
C GLY A 124 -3.03 12.85 15.59
N PRO A 125 -2.68 14.08 15.19
CA PRO A 125 -3.61 15.22 15.23
C PRO A 125 -4.66 15.17 14.14
N TYR A 126 -4.44 14.41 13.04
CA TYR A 126 -5.36 14.31 11.92
C TYR A 126 -6.19 13.03 12.04
N ASN A 127 -7.52 13.19 11.97
CA ASN A 127 -8.40 12.03 11.90
C ASN A 127 -8.30 11.38 10.50
N CYS A 128 -7.44 10.36 10.39
CA CYS A 128 -7.27 9.61 9.16
C CYS A 128 -8.33 8.50 8.97
N GLY A 129 -9.37 8.44 9.80
CA GLY A 129 -10.49 7.52 9.67
C GLY A 129 -10.11 6.05 9.74
N PHE A 130 -9.05 5.70 10.51
CA PHE A 130 -8.68 4.32 10.70
C PHE A 130 -9.86 3.53 11.26
N THR A 131 -10.28 2.50 10.53
CA THR A 131 -11.39 1.65 10.93
C THR A 131 -11.01 0.20 10.71
N GLN A 132 -10.92 -0.56 11.81
CA GLN A 132 -10.69 -2.00 11.74
C GLN A 132 -11.81 -2.69 10.99
N ARG A 133 -11.48 -3.66 10.15
CA ARG A 133 -12.38 -4.37 9.25
C ARG A 133 -12.08 -5.86 9.25
N ASP A 134 -13.09 -6.64 8.91
CA ASP A 134 -12.93 -8.00 8.45
C ASP A 134 -12.50 -8.00 6.98
N PHE A 135 -11.89 -9.08 6.54
CA PHE A 135 -11.49 -9.27 5.15
C PHE A 135 -12.16 -10.51 4.57
N LEU A 136 -12.94 -10.34 3.53
CA LEU A 136 -13.66 -11.40 2.84
C LEU A 136 -12.98 -11.74 1.52
N TYR A 137 -12.43 -12.94 1.41
CA TYR A 137 -12.16 -13.58 0.12
C TYR A 137 -13.39 -14.32 -0.34
N PHE A 138 -13.78 -14.20 -1.60
CA PHE A 138 -14.85 -15.02 -2.13
C PHE A 138 -14.57 -15.51 -3.55
N ALA A 139 -15.14 -16.68 -3.85
CA ALA A 139 -15.16 -17.30 -5.16
C ALA A 139 -16.59 -17.30 -5.71
N ASP A 140 -16.73 -17.02 -6.99
CA ASP A 140 -17.96 -17.08 -7.77
C ASP A 140 -18.06 -18.35 -8.63
N THR A 141 -17.04 -19.23 -8.56
CA THR A 141 -16.96 -20.49 -9.33
C THR A 141 -16.47 -21.64 -8.44
N GLU A 142 -16.98 -22.87 -8.70
CA GLU A 142 -16.56 -24.08 -7.99
C GLU A 142 -15.05 -24.36 -8.12
N GLU A 143 -14.43 -23.96 -9.24
CA GLU A 143 -12.99 -24.16 -9.47
C GLU A 143 -12.11 -23.48 -8.40
N ARG A 144 -12.59 -22.41 -7.80
CA ARG A 144 -11.87 -21.63 -6.77
C ARG A 144 -12.18 -22.02 -5.33
N MET A 145 -13.20 -22.86 -5.11
CA MET A 145 -13.60 -23.26 -3.77
C MET A 145 -12.50 -24.06 -3.04
N GLU A 146 -11.74 -24.89 -3.77
CA GLU A 146 -10.64 -25.65 -3.19
C GLU A 146 -9.54 -24.73 -2.62
N ASP A 147 -9.25 -23.63 -3.33
CA ASP A 147 -8.29 -22.62 -2.89
C ASP A 147 -8.73 -21.98 -1.56
N ILE A 148 -10.02 -21.63 -1.44
CA ILE A 148 -10.62 -21.06 -0.21
C ILE A 148 -10.58 -22.08 0.94
N HIS A 149 -10.90 -23.33 0.66
CA HIS A 149 -10.91 -24.40 1.68
C HIS A 149 -9.50 -24.67 2.24
N GLU A 150 -8.51 -24.80 1.37
CA GLU A 150 -7.12 -25.01 1.80
C GLU A 150 -6.62 -23.82 2.63
N GLU A 151 -6.93 -22.59 2.22
CA GLU A 151 -6.57 -21.37 2.94
C GLU A 151 -7.23 -21.33 4.33
N TYR A 152 -8.54 -21.63 4.40
CA TYR A 152 -9.29 -21.74 5.67
C TYR A 152 -8.65 -22.72 6.64
N LEU A 153 -8.35 -23.95 6.15
CA LEU A 153 -7.77 -24.98 6.99
C LEU A 153 -6.39 -24.59 7.51
N LEU A 154 -5.56 -24.01 6.65
CA LEU A 154 -4.22 -23.57 7.02
C LEU A 154 -4.26 -22.45 8.06
N LYS A 155 -5.09 -21.43 7.85
CA LYS A 155 -5.26 -20.31 8.80
C LYS A 155 -5.81 -20.79 10.12
N LYS A 156 -6.86 -21.62 10.10
CA LYS A 156 -7.46 -22.16 11.31
C LYS A 156 -6.48 -23.01 12.11
N HIS A 157 -5.67 -23.85 11.45
CA HIS A 157 -4.65 -24.67 12.11
C HIS A 157 -3.61 -23.82 12.82
N ASN A 158 -3.27 -22.65 12.27
CA ASN A 158 -2.30 -21.71 12.84
C ASN A 158 -2.90 -20.69 13.82
N GLY A 159 -4.19 -20.85 14.19
CA GLY A 159 -4.86 -20.07 15.23
C GLY A 159 -5.40 -18.73 14.79
N PHE A 160 -5.50 -18.46 13.49
CA PHE A 160 -6.13 -17.24 12.96
C PHE A 160 -7.66 -17.30 13.05
N ALA A 161 -8.28 -16.15 13.30
CA ALA A 161 -9.73 -16.03 13.46
C ALA A 161 -10.42 -15.99 12.09
N VAL A 162 -10.83 -17.15 11.59
CA VAL A 162 -11.44 -17.30 10.25
C VAL A 162 -12.78 -18.02 10.31
N GLU A 163 -13.67 -17.64 9.39
CA GLU A 163 -14.99 -18.23 9.19
C GLU A 163 -15.19 -18.59 7.72
N LEU A 164 -15.64 -19.82 7.46
CA LEU A 164 -16.04 -20.25 6.13
C LEU A 164 -17.51 -19.89 5.92
N ILE A 165 -17.83 -19.18 4.85
CA ILE A 165 -19.18 -18.72 4.52
C ILE A 165 -19.69 -19.52 3.33
N HIS A 166 -20.71 -20.36 3.59
CA HIS A 166 -21.40 -21.12 2.56
C HIS A 166 -22.53 -20.30 1.90
N PRO A 167 -22.99 -20.65 0.69
CA PRO A 167 -23.96 -19.86 -0.10
C PRO A 167 -25.22 -19.46 0.65
N ASP A 168 -25.77 -20.35 1.48
CA ASP A 168 -27.00 -20.06 2.23
C ASP A 168 -26.81 -18.92 3.25
N ARG A 169 -25.64 -18.91 3.92
CA ARG A 169 -25.26 -17.82 4.84
C ARG A 169 -24.85 -16.56 4.12
N ALA A 170 -24.24 -16.71 2.95
CA ALA A 170 -23.85 -15.56 2.14
C ALA A 170 -25.05 -14.70 1.75
N ARG A 171 -26.16 -15.33 1.31
CA ARG A 171 -27.38 -14.61 0.93
C ARG A 171 -28.07 -13.83 2.05
N GLU A 172 -27.81 -14.19 3.32
CA GLU A 172 -28.30 -13.45 4.48
C GLU A 172 -27.49 -12.19 4.78
N ARG A 173 -26.22 -12.13 4.33
CA ARG A 173 -25.22 -11.14 4.73
C ARG A 173 -24.78 -10.22 3.61
N TYR A 174 -24.84 -10.71 2.36
CA TYR A 174 -24.31 -10.01 1.19
C TYR A 174 -25.35 -9.90 0.07
N SER A 175 -25.27 -8.82 -0.70
CA SER A 175 -26.18 -8.55 -1.83
C SER A 175 -25.74 -9.20 -3.13
N PHE A 176 -24.62 -9.89 -3.13
CA PHE A 176 -24.05 -10.60 -4.29
C PHE A 176 -23.97 -12.11 -4.03
N ASP A 177 -24.01 -12.88 -5.11
CA ASP A 177 -23.86 -14.32 -5.03
C ASP A 177 -22.39 -14.71 -4.88
N MET A 178 -22.13 -15.75 -4.07
CA MET A 178 -20.83 -16.40 -3.95
C MET A 178 -21.02 -17.91 -3.77
N GLU A 179 -20.14 -18.70 -4.34
CA GLU A 179 -20.10 -20.15 -4.13
C GLU A 179 -19.51 -20.49 -2.76
N GLU A 180 -18.47 -19.76 -2.34
CA GLU A 180 -17.89 -19.88 -1.02
C GLU A 180 -17.11 -18.60 -0.64
N GLY A 181 -17.09 -18.26 0.65
CA GLY A 181 -16.34 -17.15 1.19
C GLY A 181 -15.47 -17.54 2.39
N LEU A 182 -14.32 -16.92 2.50
CA LEU A 182 -13.44 -16.97 3.67
C LEU A 182 -13.37 -15.59 4.31
N LEU A 183 -13.96 -15.46 5.49
CA LEU A 183 -13.94 -14.24 6.28
C LEU A 183 -12.83 -14.30 7.33
N CYS A 184 -11.84 -13.41 7.21
CA CYS A 184 -10.77 -13.21 8.17
C CYS A 184 -11.17 -12.10 9.14
N ARG A 185 -11.33 -12.42 10.41
CA ARG A 185 -11.90 -11.51 11.42
C ARG A 185 -10.84 -10.54 11.96
N GLY A 186 -11.11 -9.24 11.82
CA GLY A 186 -10.30 -8.18 12.41
C GLY A 186 -8.87 -8.03 11.87
N GLU A 187 -8.56 -8.68 10.76
CA GLU A 187 -7.22 -8.76 10.16
C GLU A 187 -6.99 -7.68 9.08
N ALA A 188 -7.88 -6.69 9.02
CA ALA A 188 -7.77 -5.61 8.05
C ALA A 188 -8.23 -4.27 8.63
N ALA A 189 -7.95 -3.19 7.91
CA ALA A 189 -8.51 -1.86 8.19
C ALA A 189 -8.61 -1.03 6.90
N THR A 190 -9.45 0.00 6.96
CA THR A 190 -9.44 1.11 5.99
C THR A 190 -8.90 2.37 6.66
N VAL A 191 -8.17 3.18 5.90
CA VAL A 191 -7.55 4.40 6.41
C VAL A 191 -7.37 5.42 5.28
N ASP A 192 -7.31 6.69 5.59
CA ASP A 192 -6.74 7.71 4.72
C ASP A 192 -5.21 7.68 4.81
N PRO A 193 -4.50 7.14 3.82
CA PRO A 193 -3.05 6.96 3.89
C PRO A 193 -2.28 8.28 3.82
N TYR A 194 -2.87 9.32 3.23
CA TYR A 194 -2.27 10.65 3.16
C TYR A 194 -2.21 11.29 4.55
N LEU A 195 -3.34 11.31 5.26
CA LEU A 195 -3.39 11.81 6.63
C LEU A 195 -2.60 10.95 7.62
N LEU A 196 -2.61 9.61 7.45
CA LEU A 196 -1.79 8.71 8.25
C LEU A 196 -0.29 9.02 8.09
N THR A 197 0.15 9.31 6.87
CA THR A 197 1.55 9.71 6.59
C THR A 197 1.91 10.99 7.33
N HIS A 198 1.04 12.00 7.31
CA HIS A 198 1.26 13.25 8.04
C HIS A 198 1.25 13.03 9.56
N ASN A 199 0.41 12.13 10.09
CA ASN A 199 0.46 11.75 11.51
C ASN A 199 1.81 11.12 11.88
N ALA A 200 2.33 10.21 11.04
CA ALA A 200 3.63 9.59 11.24
C ALA A 200 4.79 10.63 11.19
N ILE A 201 4.77 11.54 10.22
CA ILE A 201 5.77 12.61 10.09
C ILE A 201 5.76 13.54 11.31
N MET A 202 4.58 13.98 11.76
CA MET A 202 4.49 14.84 12.94
C MET A 202 4.93 14.12 14.21
N ALA A 203 4.66 12.82 14.31
CA ALA A 203 5.18 12.02 15.43
C ALA A 203 6.71 11.86 15.36
N ALA A 204 7.29 11.72 14.15
CA ALA A 204 8.72 11.69 13.94
C ALA A 204 9.39 13.02 14.33
N GLU A 205 8.82 14.15 13.91
CA GLU A 205 9.29 15.48 14.28
C GLU A 205 9.24 15.70 15.81
N LYS A 206 8.13 15.31 16.45
CA LYS A 206 8.00 15.35 17.92
C LYS A 206 9.03 14.46 18.62
N ALA A 207 9.46 13.36 17.99
CA ALA A 207 10.53 12.49 18.49
C ALA A 207 11.94 13.02 18.16
N GLY A 208 12.07 14.16 17.47
CA GLY A 208 13.33 14.86 17.19
C GLY A 208 13.83 14.73 15.75
N ALA A 209 13.09 14.10 14.84
CA ALA A 209 13.47 14.06 13.42
C ALA A 209 13.36 15.45 12.77
N ARG A 210 14.29 15.74 11.84
CA ARG A 210 14.26 16.94 10.99
C ARG A 210 13.71 16.55 9.63
N ILE A 211 12.69 17.28 9.17
CA ILE A 211 11.92 16.95 7.96
C ILE A 211 12.10 18.04 6.93
N TYR A 212 12.46 17.64 5.70
CA TYR A 212 12.64 18.55 4.57
C TYR A 212 11.85 18.07 3.35
N GLU A 213 11.01 18.95 2.80
CA GLU A 213 10.29 18.75 1.53
C GLU A 213 11.03 19.42 0.36
N ASN A 214 10.64 19.10 -0.87
CA ASN A 214 11.17 19.69 -2.09
C ASN A 214 12.71 19.69 -2.12
N THR A 215 13.30 18.63 -1.56
CA THR A 215 14.72 18.42 -1.41
C THR A 215 15.07 17.04 -1.97
N THR A 216 15.32 17.00 -3.28
CA THR A 216 15.66 15.75 -3.98
C THR A 216 17.12 15.39 -3.71
N VAL A 217 17.40 14.13 -3.41
CA VAL A 217 18.77 13.60 -3.39
C VAL A 217 19.19 13.31 -4.82
N GLU A 218 20.28 13.92 -5.27
CA GLU A 218 20.80 13.79 -6.63
C GLU A 218 21.97 12.83 -6.73
N ASP A 219 22.76 12.72 -5.65
CA ASP A 219 23.90 11.82 -5.59
C ASP A 219 24.14 11.31 -4.18
N ILE A 220 24.66 10.09 -4.05
CA ILE A 220 25.06 9.47 -2.80
C ILE A 220 26.48 8.94 -2.96
N SER A 221 27.41 9.55 -2.25
CA SER A 221 28.81 9.18 -2.24
C SER A 221 29.26 8.74 -0.84
N GLN A 222 30.49 8.25 -0.72
CA GLN A 222 31.09 7.88 0.56
C GLN A 222 32.28 8.80 0.86
N GLU A 223 32.22 9.49 1.99
CA GLU A 223 33.29 10.34 2.48
C GLU A 223 33.63 10.05 3.94
N ASN A 224 34.89 9.75 4.24
CA ASN A 224 35.37 9.53 5.61
C ASN A 224 34.54 8.52 6.44
N GLY A 225 34.06 7.46 5.80
CA GLY A 225 33.24 6.43 6.44
C GLY A 225 31.75 6.76 6.56
N LYS A 226 31.33 7.99 6.29
CA LYS A 226 29.92 8.42 6.23
C LYS A 226 29.40 8.44 4.79
N ARG A 227 28.08 8.44 4.65
CA ARG A 227 27.37 8.71 3.39
C ARG A 227 27.21 10.20 3.24
N SER A 228 27.54 10.72 2.06
CA SER A 228 27.38 12.13 1.70
C SER A 228 26.32 12.23 0.62
N LEU A 229 25.17 12.83 0.93
CA LEU A 229 24.04 12.97 0.03
C LEU A 229 23.99 14.40 -0.47
N LEU A 230 24.25 14.59 -1.77
CA LEU A 230 24.08 15.89 -2.43
C LEU A 230 22.60 16.10 -2.79
N THR A 231 22.08 17.26 -2.49
CA THR A 231 20.68 17.60 -2.77
C THR A 231 20.51 18.62 -3.88
N SER A 232 19.33 18.66 -4.50
CA SER A 232 18.94 19.61 -5.56
C SER A 232 18.99 21.09 -5.13
N VAL A 233 19.07 21.34 -3.83
CA VAL A 233 19.22 22.69 -3.27
C VAL A 233 20.69 23.03 -2.94
N CYS A 234 21.63 22.24 -3.47
CA CYS A 234 23.08 22.41 -3.32
C CYS A 234 23.60 22.35 -1.88
N HIS A 235 22.87 21.68 -0.98
CA HIS A 235 23.32 21.34 0.37
C HIS A 235 23.57 19.85 0.50
N THR A 236 24.36 19.46 1.49
CA THR A 236 24.81 18.09 1.71
C THR A 236 24.35 17.56 3.06
N VAL A 237 23.86 16.32 3.10
CA VAL A 237 23.64 15.59 4.35
C VAL A 237 24.74 14.55 4.52
N LYS A 238 25.40 14.52 5.69
CA LYS A 238 26.36 13.48 6.09
C LYS A 238 25.71 12.56 7.11
N ALA A 239 25.52 11.30 6.73
CA ALA A 239 24.85 10.30 7.56
C ALA A 239 25.73 9.06 7.76
N ASP A 240 25.56 8.40 8.91
CA ASP A 240 26.19 7.09 9.15
C ASP A 240 25.44 6.00 8.36
N THR A 241 24.11 6.12 8.32
CA THR A 241 23.20 5.19 7.62
C THR A 241 22.23 5.97 6.73
N VAL A 242 21.93 5.45 5.56
CA VAL A 242 20.89 5.95 4.64
C VAL A 242 19.80 4.90 4.49
N VAL A 243 18.54 5.32 4.56
CA VAL A 243 17.38 4.48 4.26
C VAL A 243 16.73 4.97 2.97
N LEU A 244 16.72 4.13 1.94
CA LEU A 244 16.10 4.42 0.65
C LEU A 244 14.65 3.91 0.65
N ALA A 245 13.71 4.81 0.89
CA ALA A 245 12.26 4.58 0.92
C ALA A 245 11.56 5.30 -0.25
N ILE A 246 12.12 5.17 -1.45
CA ILE A 246 11.78 5.95 -2.65
C ILE A 246 10.73 5.28 -3.56
N GLY A 247 10.02 4.27 -3.03
CA GLY A 247 8.91 3.60 -3.72
C GLY A 247 9.34 3.01 -5.06
N LEU A 248 8.60 3.33 -6.12
CA LEU A 248 8.83 2.79 -7.46
C LEU A 248 10.19 3.14 -8.05
N ASP A 249 10.79 4.26 -7.65
CA ASP A 249 12.11 4.70 -8.13
C ASP A 249 13.24 3.79 -7.62
N SER A 250 12.97 2.95 -6.61
CA SER A 250 13.91 1.92 -6.12
C SER A 250 14.35 0.93 -7.21
N CYS A 251 13.52 0.73 -8.25
CA CYS A 251 13.85 -0.12 -9.39
C CYS A 251 15.05 0.40 -10.22
N ASP A 252 15.41 1.66 -10.09
CA ASP A 252 16.55 2.24 -10.78
C ASP A 252 17.87 1.88 -10.07
N PHE A 253 17.78 1.59 -8.75
CA PHE A 253 18.91 1.13 -7.93
C PHE A 253 19.05 -0.40 -7.93
N LEU A 254 17.94 -1.11 -7.75
CA LEU A 254 17.92 -2.57 -7.66
C LEU A 254 17.24 -3.17 -8.87
N LYS A 255 18.04 -3.73 -9.77
CA LYS A 255 17.54 -4.40 -10.97
C LYS A 255 17.03 -5.81 -10.63
N GLY A 256 15.90 -6.20 -11.23
CA GLY A 256 15.36 -7.56 -11.13
C GLY A 256 14.59 -7.86 -9.85
N ILE A 257 14.28 -6.86 -9.03
CA ILE A 257 13.51 -7.04 -7.78
C ILE A 257 12.01 -7.25 -7.99
N GLY A 258 11.52 -7.11 -9.21
CA GLY A 258 10.11 -7.25 -9.55
C GLY A 258 9.74 -6.56 -10.84
N SER A 259 8.45 -6.47 -11.10
CA SER A 259 7.88 -5.82 -12.28
C SER A 259 7.05 -4.59 -11.90
N LYS A 260 7.13 -3.56 -12.74
CA LYS A 260 6.30 -2.36 -12.57
C LYS A 260 4.89 -2.63 -13.10
N ARG A 261 3.87 -2.32 -12.32
CA ARG A 261 2.46 -2.52 -12.63
C ARG A 261 1.67 -1.23 -12.52
N THR A 262 0.53 -1.19 -13.16
CA THR A 262 -0.47 -0.12 -13.03
C THR A 262 -1.78 -0.73 -12.59
N CYS A 263 -2.30 -0.27 -11.45
CA CYS A 263 -3.63 -0.58 -10.91
C CYS A 263 -4.60 0.55 -11.24
N PHE A 264 -5.87 0.21 -11.39
CA PHE A 264 -6.97 1.14 -11.69
C PHE A 264 -7.91 1.22 -10.50
N SER A 265 -8.33 2.42 -10.15
CA SER A 265 -9.24 2.64 -9.03
C SER A 265 -10.38 3.59 -9.42
N VAL A 266 -11.57 3.26 -8.99
CA VAL A 266 -12.74 4.14 -9.04
C VAL A 266 -13.31 4.34 -7.65
N VAL A 267 -13.85 5.53 -7.39
CA VAL A 267 -14.46 5.89 -6.11
C VAL A 267 -15.80 6.54 -6.37
N THR A 268 -16.84 6.03 -5.70
CA THR A 268 -18.19 6.57 -5.83
C THR A 268 -18.37 7.87 -5.04
N GLU A 269 -19.47 8.57 -5.30
CA GLU A 269 -20.00 9.55 -4.35
C GLU A 269 -20.27 8.89 -3.00
N ALA A 270 -20.33 9.71 -1.93
CA ALA A 270 -20.70 9.25 -0.60
C ALA A 270 -22.23 9.08 -0.47
N GLY A 271 -22.67 8.16 0.40
CA GLY A 271 -24.08 8.05 0.81
C GLY A 271 -24.92 7.04 0.04
N GLY A 272 -24.31 6.11 -0.69
CA GLY A 272 -25.01 4.96 -1.26
C GLY A 272 -25.58 4.01 -0.20
N ASP A 273 -26.64 3.26 -0.54
CA ASP A 273 -27.17 2.20 0.31
C ASP A 273 -26.24 0.99 0.30
N LEU A 274 -25.58 0.74 1.42
CA LEU A 274 -24.66 -0.38 1.66
C LEU A 274 -25.36 -1.55 2.37
N SER A 275 -26.68 -1.61 2.40
CA SER A 275 -27.41 -2.79 2.87
C SER A 275 -27.01 -4.01 2.04
N GLY A 276 -26.73 -5.13 2.72
CA GLY A 276 -26.15 -6.32 2.07
C GLY A 276 -24.63 -6.26 1.87
N TRP A 277 -23.94 -5.39 2.61
CA TRP A 277 -22.49 -5.40 2.78
C TRP A 277 -22.18 -5.49 4.28
N GLU A 278 -22.01 -6.70 4.79
CA GLU A 278 -21.84 -6.93 6.22
C GLU A 278 -20.67 -6.14 6.79
N ASP A 279 -20.95 -5.30 7.77
CA ASP A 279 -20.01 -4.47 8.53
C ASP A 279 -19.02 -3.65 7.69
N GLY A 280 -19.28 -3.48 6.37
CA GLY A 280 -18.36 -2.81 5.46
C GLY A 280 -17.00 -3.49 5.39
N CYS A 281 -16.97 -4.85 5.49
CA CYS A 281 -15.74 -5.62 5.36
C CYS A 281 -15.04 -5.31 4.04
N ILE A 282 -13.72 -5.49 3.99
CA ILE A 282 -13.00 -5.41 2.73
C ILE A 282 -13.30 -6.69 1.96
N ILE A 283 -13.70 -6.57 0.69
CA ILE A 283 -14.08 -7.70 -0.15
C ILE A 283 -13.04 -7.86 -1.25
N HIS A 284 -12.47 -9.05 -1.36
CA HIS A 284 -11.56 -9.42 -2.42
C HIS A 284 -12.14 -10.58 -3.25
N HIS A 285 -12.47 -10.25 -4.49
CA HIS A 285 -12.95 -11.24 -5.46
C HIS A 285 -11.74 -11.95 -6.08
N ILE A 286 -11.58 -13.23 -5.80
CA ILE A 286 -10.48 -14.06 -6.35
C ILE A 286 -10.77 -14.62 -7.74
N GLY A 287 -11.76 -14.07 -8.42
CA GLY A 287 -12.11 -14.39 -9.81
C GLY A 287 -11.13 -13.79 -10.83
N ARG A 288 -11.53 -13.82 -12.10
CA ARG A 288 -10.83 -13.12 -13.17
C ARG A 288 -11.78 -12.15 -13.85
N PRO A 289 -11.55 -10.85 -13.70
CA PRO A 289 -10.39 -10.17 -13.07
C PRO A 289 -10.50 -10.10 -11.54
N GLU A 290 -9.36 -10.02 -10.86
CA GLU A 290 -9.27 -9.74 -9.42
C GLU A 290 -9.63 -8.28 -9.16
N ILE A 291 -10.54 -8.05 -8.21
CA ILE A 291 -10.99 -6.72 -7.79
C ILE A 291 -11.16 -6.71 -6.28
N THR A 292 -10.67 -5.64 -5.65
CA THR A 292 -10.86 -5.40 -4.23
C THR A 292 -11.80 -4.23 -4.01
N TYR A 293 -12.77 -4.40 -3.12
CA TYR A 293 -13.76 -3.39 -2.77
C TYR A 293 -13.62 -3.01 -1.31
N SER A 294 -13.72 -1.72 -1.02
CA SER A 294 -13.70 -1.20 0.34
C SER A 294 -14.62 -0.01 0.50
N VAL A 295 -14.99 0.29 1.75
CA VAL A 295 -15.72 1.51 2.11
C VAL A 295 -14.74 2.47 2.76
N THR A 296 -14.59 3.66 2.17
CA THR A 296 -13.71 4.70 2.72
C THR A 296 -14.30 5.27 4.02
N PRO A 297 -13.50 5.96 4.86
CA PRO A 297 -14.00 6.63 6.07
C PRO A 297 -15.16 7.60 5.83
N GLN A 298 -15.30 8.12 4.60
CA GLN A 298 -16.36 9.04 4.20
C GLN A 298 -17.60 8.33 3.65
N GLY A 299 -17.66 6.97 3.71
CA GLY A 299 -18.80 6.19 3.22
C GLY A 299 -18.90 6.12 1.69
N ARG A 300 -17.77 6.18 0.99
CA ARG A 300 -17.63 5.97 -0.46
C ARG A 300 -17.20 4.54 -0.75
N ILE A 301 -17.68 3.94 -1.81
CA ILE A 301 -17.13 2.67 -2.29
C ILE A 301 -15.90 2.97 -3.14
N LEU A 302 -14.80 2.30 -2.82
CA LEU A 302 -13.59 2.27 -3.63
C LEU A 302 -13.41 0.86 -4.17
N ALA A 303 -13.37 0.73 -5.50
CA ALA A 303 -13.00 -0.51 -6.18
C ALA A 303 -11.67 -0.35 -6.89
N SER A 304 -10.79 -1.33 -6.74
CA SER A 304 -9.39 -1.29 -7.19
C SER A 304 -9.00 -2.64 -7.81
N GLY A 305 -8.29 -2.62 -8.93
CA GLY A 305 -7.86 -3.85 -9.60
C GLY A 305 -7.63 -3.67 -11.10
N LEU A 306 -7.86 -4.76 -11.86
CA LEU A 306 -7.66 -4.80 -13.32
C LEU A 306 -6.22 -4.49 -13.75
N ASP A 307 -5.25 -4.91 -12.96
CA ASP A 307 -3.85 -4.55 -13.07
C ASP A 307 -3.23 -4.92 -14.42
N THR A 308 -2.32 -4.10 -14.88
CA THR A 308 -1.55 -4.33 -16.11
C THR A 308 -0.08 -4.05 -15.89
N GLY A 309 0.77 -4.58 -16.78
CA GLY A 309 2.16 -4.11 -16.85
C GLY A 309 2.21 -2.60 -17.01
N LEU A 310 3.28 -1.96 -16.52
CA LEU A 310 3.44 -0.50 -16.56
C LEU A 310 3.18 0.04 -17.96
N ILE A 311 2.25 0.96 -18.06
CA ILE A 311 1.93 1.60 -19.33
C ILE A 311 2.94 2.73 -19.56
N ASP A 312 3.96 2.43 -20.35
CA ASP A 312 4.97 3.43 -20.73
C ASP A 312 4.33 4.64 -21.41
N ARG A 313 4.29 5.75 -20.72
CA ARG A 313 3.79 7.04 -21.25
C ARG A 313 4.57 7.50 -22.50
N ASN A 314 5.79 7.01 -22.69
CA ASN A 314 6.62 7.35 -23.87
C ASN A 314 6.26 6.49 -25.11
N ARG A 315 5.55 5.35 -24.98
CA ARG A 315 5.06 4.55 -26.09
C ARG A 315 3.84 5.15 -26.82
N ARG A 316 3.39 6.33 -26.44
CA ARG A 316 2.33 7.09 -27.15
C ARG A 316 2.61 7.28 -28.65
N MET A 317 3.87 7.19 -29.07
CA MET A 317 4.29 7.36 -30.47
C MET A 317 4.19 6.11 -31.35
N ALA A 318 3.87 4.93 -30.81
CA ALA A 318 3.93 3.67 -31.54
C ALA A 318 2.57 3.15 -32.06
N GLY A 319 1.52 3.98 -32.10
CA GLY A 319 0.20 3.62 -32.66
C GLY A 319 -0.60 2.62 -31.80
N LEU A 320 -0.19 2.36 -30.56
CA LEU A 320 -0.95 1.65 -29.56
C LEU A 320 -2.07 2.55 -29.01
N LEU A 321 -3.17 1.91 -28.55
CA LEU A 321 -4.29 2.65 -27.94
C LEU A 321 -3.77 3.63 -26.89
N PRO A 322 -4.21 4.90 -26.92
CA PRO A 322 -3.84 5.86 -25.88
C PRO A 322 -4.13 5.29 -24.50
N LEU A 323 -3.24 5.56 -23.52
CA LEU A 323 -3.46 5.18 -22.11
C LEU A 323 -4.86 5.56 -21.63
N ASP A 324 -5.32 6.74 -22.07
CA ASP A 324 -6.63 7.27 -21.70
C ASP A 324 -7.78 6.34 -22.14
N VAL A 325 -7.72 5.76 -23.35
CA VAL A 325 -8.75 4.83 -23.85
C VAL A 325 -8.75 3.50 -23.07
N LEU A 326 -7.58 2.97 -22.73
CA LEU A 326 -7.49 1.74 -21.92
C LEU A 326 -7.99 2.02 -20.49
N ALA A 327 -7.59 3.12 -19.90
CA ALA A 327 -8.00 3.51 -18.56
C ALA A 327 -9.53 3.73 -18.50
N GLU A 328 -10.12 4.43 -19.47
CA GLU A 328 -11.58 4.64 -19.53
C GLU A 328 -12.35 3.31 -19.55
N LYS A 329 -11.89 2.33 -20.35
CA LYS A 329 -12.53 1.00 -20.41
C LYS A 329 -12.44 0.26 -19.09
N LYS A 330 -11.29 0.35 -18.39
CA LYS A 330 -11.11 -0.30 -17.11
C LYS A 330 -11.90 0.37 -16.00
N PHE A 331 -11.96 1.68 -15.99
CA PHE A 331 -12.81 2.42 -15.04
C PHE A 331 -14.30 2.12 -15.25
N ALA A 332 -14.75 2.07 -16.50
CA ALA A 332 -16.14 1.68 -16.82
C ALA A 332 -16.45 0.27 -16.33
N HIS A 333 -15.52 -0.68 -16.54
CA HIS A 333 -15.68 -2.04 -16.04
C HIS A 333 -15.73 -2.11 -14.51
N LEU A 334 -14.85 -1.40 -13.80
CA LEU A 334 -14.93 -1.33 -12.33
C LEU A 334 -16.26 -0.73 -11.85
N GLN A 335 -16.81 0.25 -12.55
CA GLN A 335 -18.14 0.80 -12.22
C GLN A 335 -19.26 -0.23 -12.44
N GLU A 336 -19.21 -1.00 -13.54
CA GLU A 336 -20.18 -2.07 -13.83
C GLU A 336 -20.13 -3.14 -12.73
N GLU A 337 -18.94 -3.55 -12.29
CA GLU A 337 -18.74 -4.52 -11.21
C GLU A 337 -19.31 -4.03 -9.88
N ILE A 338 -19.07 -2.78 -9.49
CA ILE A 338 -19.63 -2.20 -8.26
C ILE A 338 -21.18 -2.23 -8.32
N ILE A 339 -21.78 -1.83 -9.44
CA ILE A 339 -23.25 -1.80 -9.62
C ILE A 339 -23.82 -3.22 -9.60
N GLY A 340 -23.10 -4.20 -10.15
CA GLY A 340 -23.49 -5.60 -10.16
C GLY A 340 -23.50 -6.20 -8.76
N MET A 341 -22.50 -5.93 -7.96
CA MET A 341 -22.37 -6.45 -6.58
C MET A 341 -23.31 -5.75 -5.60
N PHE A 342 -23.54 -4.45 -5.76
CA PHE A 342 -24.28 -3.64 -4.79
C PHE A 342 -25.49 -2.95 -5.45
N PRO A 343 -26.62 -3.63 -5.62
CA PRO A 343 -27.79 -3.06 -6.29
C PRO A 343 -28.34 -1.78 -5.66
N GLY A 344 -28.13 -1.59 -4.35
CA GLY A 344 -28.57 -0.38 -3.62
C GLY A 344 -27.87 0.92 -4.03
N ILE A 345 -26.77 0.82 -4.80
CA ILE A 345 -26.01 1.99 -5.24
C ILE A 345 -26.14 2.30 -6.74
N ARG A 346 -27.11 1.72 -7.42
CA ARG A 346 -27.27 1.90 -8.89
C ARG A 346 -27.39 3.35 -9.35
N GLU A 347 -27.89 4.24 -8.51
CA GLU A 347 -28.00 5.66 -8.79
C GLU A 347 -26.75 6.46 -8.36
N THR A 348 -25.82 5.84 -7.62
CA THR A 348 -24.58 6.48 -7.15
C THR A 348 -23.56 6.56 -8.29
N GLN A 349 -23.02 7.74 -8.52
CA GLN A 349 -22.06 7.97 -9.60
C GLN A 349 -20.62 7.77 -9.13
N VAL A 350 -19.74 7.43 -10.06
CA VAL A 350 -18.29 7.51 -9.83
C VAL A 350 -17.87 8.97 -9.82
N GLU A 351 -17.23 9.40 -8.74
CA GLU A 351 -16.73 10.78 -8.60
C GLU A 351 -15.23 10.88 -8.90
N TYR A 352 -14.43 9.84 -8.56
CA TYR A 352 -13.01 9.81 -8.83
C TYR A 352 -12.62 8.54 -9.60
N ALA A 353 -11.69 8.69 -10.56
CA ALA A 353 -11.08 7.59 -11.27
C ALA A 353 -9.60 7.90 -11.53
N TYR A 354 -8.69 7.05 -11.06
CA TYR A 354 -7.25 7.28 -11.18
C TYR A 354 -6.47 5.97 -11.25
N THR A 355 -5.22 6.07 -11.67
CA THR A 355 -4.28 4.96 -11.71
C THR A 355 -3.20 5.11 -10.65
N SER A 356 -2.70 3.97 -10.17
CA SER A 356 -1.57 3.85 -9.26
C SER A 356 -0.50 2.95 -9.88
N ASP A 357 0.70 3.47 -10.05
CA ASP A 357 1.84 2.65 -10.46
C ASP A 357 2.57 2.12 -9.23
N TYR A 358 2.95 0.85 -9.26
CA TYR A 358 3.59 0.17 -8.15
C TYR A 358 4.58 -0.90 -8.60
N LEU A 359 5.40 -1.37 -7.67
CA LEU A 359 6.25 -2.54 -7.85
C LEU A 359 5.52 -3.79 -7.37
N GLU A 360 5.53 -4.83 -8.17
CA GLU A 360 5.12 -6.19 -7.82
C GLU A 360 6.39 -7.06 -7.74
N THR A 361 6.71 -7.58 -6.56
CA THR A 361 7.77 -8.56 -6.37
C THR A 361 7.26 -9.95 -6.72
N GLU A 362 8.14 -10.91 -7.06
CA GLU A 362 7.70 -12.25 -7.49
C GLU A 362 6.98 -13.03 -6.38
N ASP A 363 7.33 -12.74 -5.13
CA ASP A 363 6.77 -13.40 -3.94
C ASP A 363 5.75 -12.54 -3.18
N GLY A 364 5.45 -11.33 -3.65
CA GLY A 364 4.57 -10.38 -2.96
C GLY A 364 5.14 -9.77 -1.68
N LEU A 365 6.39 -10.13 -1.32
CA LEU A 365 7.03 -9.67 -0.08
C LEU A 365 7.84 -8.38 -0.30
N PRO A 366 8.04 -7.56 0.77
CA PRO A 366 8.88 -6.38 0.68
C PRO A 366 10.36 -6.75 0.52
N VAL A 367 11.12 -5.81 -0.02
CA VAL A 367 12.59 -5.90 -0.08
C VAL A 367 13.17 -4.99 0.98
N ILE A 368 13.71 -5.58 2.05
CA ILE A 368 14.20 -4.87 3.23
C ILE A 368 15.65 -5.31 3.52
N GLY A 369 16.56 -4.36 3.65
CA GLY A 369 17.95 -4.66 4.03
C GLY A 369 18.98 -3.97 3.18
N THR A 370 20.21 -4.48 3.23
CA THR A 370 21.37 -3.91 2.56
C THR A 370 21.71 -4.63 1.26
N GLN A 371 22.43 -3.94 0.39
CA GLN A 371 23.04 -4.49 -0.82
C GLN A 371 24.55 -4.18 -0.84
N GLU A 372 25.37 -5.14 -1.25
CA GLU A 372 26.82 -4.95 -1.33
C GLU A 372 27.24 -3.79 -2.22
N GLN A 373 26.47 -3.54 -3.28
CA GLN A 373 26.71 -2.42 -4.22
C GLN A 373 26.49 -1.05 -3.58
N TYR A 374 25.72 -0.98 -2.49
CA TYR A 374 25.35 0.26 -1.80
C TYR A 374 25.64 0.14 -0.29
N PRO A 375 26.94 0.00 0.09
CA PRO A 375 27.31 -0.18 1.49
C PRO A 375 26.84 1.02 2.33
N GLY A 376 26.25 0.74 3.51
CA GLY A 376 25.66 1.76 4.41
C GLY A 376 24.31 2.32 3.94
N CYS A 377 23.73 1.76 2.88
CA CYS A 377 22.36 2.04 2.46
C CYS A 377 21.46 0.84 2.76
N TYR A 378 20.36 1.09 3.43
CA TYR A 378 19.24 0.17 3.59
C TYR A 378 18.16 0.49 2.57
N PHE A 379 17.52 -0.54 2.07
CA PHE A 379 16.36 -0.43 1.19
C PHE A 379 15.10 -0.79 1.96
N ALA A 380 14.05 0.01 1.80
CA ALA A 380 12.70 -0.24 2.29
C ALA A 380 11.74 -0.16 1.11
N ILE A 381 11.61 -1.27 0.37
CA ILE A 381 10.78 -1.36 -0.83
C ILE A 381 9.59 -2.23 -0.49
N CYS A 382 8.40 -1.61 -0.42
CA CYS A 382 7.19 -2.27 0.01
C CYS A 382 6.21 -2.37 -1.17
N PRO A 383 5.88 -3.59 -1.63
CA PRO A 383 4.99 -3.80 -2.76
C PRO A 383 3.55 -3.40 -2.43
N SER A 384 2.77 -3.18 -3.45
CA SER A 384 1.55 -2.39 -3.43
C SER A 384 0.41 -2.92 -2.57
N GLN A 385 0.08 -4.19 -2.62
CA GLN A 385 -1.16 -4.67 -1.94
C GLN A 385 -1.06 -4.52 -0.42
N ASN A 386 0.09 -4.86 0.16
CA ASN A 386 0.37 -4.75 1.60
C ASN A 386 1.36 -3.63 1.93
N GLY A 387 1.60 -2.73 0.99
CA GLY A 387 2.70 -1.76 1.06
C GLY A 387 2.73 -0.92 2.32
N ILE A 388 1.57 -0.54 2.87
CA ILE A 388 1.51 0.27 4.09
C ILE A 388 1.89 -0.57 5.32
N LEU A 389 1.37 -1.80 5.45
CA LEU A 389 1.75 -2.69 6.56
C LEU A 389 3.21 -3.09 6.48
N PHE A 390 3.67 -3.48 5.30
CA PHE A 390 5.09 -3.79 5.10
C PHE A 390 6.01 -2.59 5.32
N SER A 391 5.51 -1.37 5.16
CA SER A 391 6.28 -0.17 5.51
C SER A 391 6.53 -0.07 7.02
N GLN A 392 5.56 -0.45 7.86
CA GLN A 392 5.75 -0.52 9.30
C GLN A 392 6.70 -1.67 9.67
N VAL A 393 6.51 -2.87 9.09
CA VAL A 393 7.44 -4.01 9.27
C VAL A 393 8.87 -3.63 8.89
N ALA A 394 9.04 -2.93 7.75
CA ALA A 394 10.34 -2.46 7.30
C ALA A 394 10.98 -1.48 8.30
N ALA A 395 10.21 -0.53 8.79
CA ALA A 395 10.70 0.47 9.73
C ALA A 395 11.21 -0.16 11.04
N ASP A 396 10.46 -1.11 11.61
CA ASP A 396 10.85 -1.81 12.84
C ASP A 396 12.08 -2.70 12.62
N LEU A 397 12.09 -3.41 11.52
CA LEU A 397 13.20 -4.31 11.19
C LEU A 397 14.49 -3.54 10.93
N LEU A 398 14.43 -2.42 10.20
CA LEU A 398 15.61 -1.60 9.91
C LEU A 398 16.21 -0.96 11.16
N VAL A 399 15.39 -0.60 12.16
CA VAL A 399 15.90 -0.13 13.46
C VAL A 399 16.69 -1.24 14.17
N GLN A 400 16.18 -2.48 14.19
CA GLN A 400 16.89 -3.62 14.79
C GLN A 400 18.21 -3.87 14.05
N MET A 401 18.17 -3.97 12.72
CA MET A 401 19.37 -4.19 11.89
C MET A 401 20.42 -3.09 12.05
N SER A 402 20.00 -1.81 12.18
CA SER A 402 20.92 -0.69 12.39
C SER A 402 21.68 -0.75 13.73
N ARG A 403 21.12 -1.47 14.72
CA ARG A 403 21.74 -1.74 16.02
C ARG A 403 22.63 -2.98 16.03
N GLY A 404 22.74 -3.68 14.90
CA GLY A 404 23.53 -4.87 14.73
C GLY A 404 22.78 -6.18 15.04
N ASP A 405 21.47 -6.13 15.24
CA ASP A 405 20.65 -7.33 15.35
C ASP A 405 20.45 -7.95 13.95
N GLU A 406 20.42 -9.26 13.90
CA GLU A 406 20.16 -10.03 12.68
C GLU A 406 18.94 -10.96 12.88
N PRO A 407 17.71 -10.42 12.88
CA PRO A 407 16.52 -11.25 13.00
C PRO A 407 16.44 -12.28 11.88
N GLU A 408 16.13 -13.55 12.20
CA GLU A 408 16.03 -14.61 11.18
C GLU A 408 15.04 -14.27 10.07
N ILE A 409 13.94 -13.58 10.40
CA ILE A 409 12.92 -13.16 9.43
C ILE A 409 13.47 -12.12 8.43
N ALA A 410 14.53 -11.38 8.75
CA ALA A 410 15.15 -10.44 7.83
C ALA A 410 15.64 -11.13 6.55
N LYS A 411 15.99 -12.42 6.63
CA LYS A 411 16.41 -13.21 5.47
C LYS A 411 15.28 -13.39 4.46
N VAL A 412 14.04 -13.49 4.94
CA VAL A 412 12.83 -13.61 4.11
C VAL A 412 12.57 -12.34 3.29
N TYR A 413 12.99 -11.19 3.79
CA TYR A 413 12.83 -9.90 3.13
C TYR A 413 14.09 -9.40 2.43
N SER A 414 15.17 -10.16 2.49
CA SER A 414 16.49 -9.74 1.98
C SER A 414 16.43 -9.35 0.50
N PRO A 415 17.11 -8.27 0.08
CA PRO A 415 17.31 -7.95 -1.33
C PRO A 415 18.06 -9.03 -2.13
N GLN A 416 18.61 -10.03 -1.45
CA GLN A 416 19.44 -11.12 -2.03
C GLN A 416 18.71 -12.47 -2.05
N ARG A 417 17.43 -12.52 -1.64
CA ARG A 417 16.60 -13.75 -1.65
C ARG A 417 16.21 -14.20 -3.05
#